data_620fe52651a37ecea475107ac8b9a243
#
_entry.id   620fe52651a37ecea475107ac8b9a243
#
_cell.length_a   1.000
_cell.length_b   1.000
_cell.length_c   1.000
_cell.angle_alpha   90.00
_cell.angle_beta   90.00
_cell.angle_gamma   90.00
#
_symmetry.space_group_name_H-M   'P 1'
#
loop_
_entity.id
_entity.type
_entity.pdbx_description
1 polymer ?
#
loop_
_entity_poly.entity_id
_entity_poly.type
_entity_poly.pdbx_seq_one_letter_code
_entity_poly.pdbx_strand_id
1 'polypeptide(L)'
;MIQIIRLKGKDKHLYRLLAPMVMDPEVIRANNNYPFKTGEEYVWFIAIEDKEVVGFLPVEQKNRKKAVINNYYVKAEDTEREEILSHLLPAAIAEFGPESWLLNSVTLVQDKETFEKFEFVSMDKKWTRYVKMYR
;
A
#
# COMPACT_ATOMS: atom_id res chain seq x y z
N MET A 1 1.80 -8.16 -17.86
CA MET A 1 2.29 -8.76 -16.61
C MET A 1 2.63 -7.66 -15.61
N ILE A 2 2.13 -7.79 -14.40
CA ILE A 2 2.37 -6.80 -13.35
C ILE A 2 3.72 -7.06 -12.70
N GLN A 3 4.53 -6.02 -12.62
CA GLN A 3 5.82 -6.07 -11.93
C GLN A 3 5.76 -5.17 -10.71
N ILE A 4 6.44 -5.59 -9.63
CA ILE A 4 6.50 -4.80 -8.40
C ILE A 4 7.91 -4.26 -8.24
N ILE A 5 7.99 -2.94 -8.06
CA ILE A 5 9.23 -2.24 -7.76
C ILE A 5 9.17 -1.77 -6.31
N ARG A 6 10.28 -1.92 -5.60
CA ARG A 6 10.41 -1.44 -4.23
C ARG A 6 11.36 -0.25 -4.21
N LEU A 7 10.90 0.88 -3.69
CA LEU A 7 11.73 2.07 -3.54
C LEU A 7 11.63 2.60 -2.11
N LYS A 8 12.73 3.08 -1.56
CA LYS A 8 12.70 3.78 -0.28
C LYS A 8 12.05 5.15 -0.44
N GLY A 9 11.43 5.63 0.62
CA GLY A 9 10.65 6.85 0.57
C GLY A 9 11.43 8.11 0.21
N LYS A 10 12.75 8.12 0.37
CA LYS A 10 13.61 9.25 -0.04
C LYS A 10 14.36 9.01 -1.34
N ASP A 11 14.08 7.90 -2.02
CA ASP A 11 14.71 7.64 -3.31
C ASP A 11 14.29 8.72 -4.31
N LYS A 12 15.26 9.32 -4.96
CA LYS A 12 15.00 10.40 -5.91
C LYS A 12 14.17 9.95 -7.12
N HIS A 13 14.18 8.66 -7.43
CA HIS A 13 13.39 8.12 -8.53
C HIS A 13 11.91 8.02 -8.19
N LEU A 14 11.60 7.93 -6.90
CA LEU A 14 10.22 7.80 -6.43
C LEU A 14 9.36 8.97 -6.88
N TYR A 15 9.81 10.18 -6.61
CA TYR A 15 9.05 11.38 -6.98
C TYR A 15 8.83 11.46 -8.49
N ARG A 16 9.89 11.21 -9.26
CA ARG A 16 9.80 11.24 -10.72
C ARG A 16 8.77 10.26 -11.25
N LEU A 17 8.73 9.07 -10.66
CA LEU A 17 7.82 8.01 -11.08
C LEU A 17 6.38 8.29 -10.68
N LEU A 18 6.14 8.82 -9.49
CA LEU A 18 4.80 8.93 -8.91
C LEU A 18 4.20 10.34 -8.96
N ALA A 19 4.97 11.38 -9.22
CA ALA A 19 4.46 12.75 -9.16
C ALA A 19 3.19 12.97 -9.99
N PRO A 20 3.09 12.47 -11.22
CA PRO A 20 1.87 12.66 -12.01
C PRO A 20 0.62 12.09 -11.35
N MET A 21 0.77 11.07 -10.51
CA MET A 21 -0.36 10.45 -9.83
C MET A 21 -0.64 11.09 -8.48
N VAL A 22 0.38 11.26 -7.65
CA VAL A 22 0.18 11.77 -6.28
C VAL A 22 -0.25 13.22 -6.26
N MET A 23 -0.05 13.95 -7.36
CA MET A 23 -0.48 15.34 -7.48
C MET A 23 -1.79 15.47 -8.25
N ASP A 24 -2.33 14.37 -8.77
CA ASP A 24 -3.60 14.39 -9.50
C ASP A 24 -4.77 14.54 -8.50
N PRO A 25 -5.63 15.57 -8.66
CA PRO A 25 -6.75 15.75 -7.74
C PRO A 25 -7.68 14.56 -7.64
N GLU A 26 -7.87 13.81 -8.72
CA GLU A 26 -8.73 12.63 -8.69
C GLU A 26 -8.12 11.49 -7.90
N VAL A 27 -6.80 11.33 -7.97
CA VAL A 27 -6.10 10.33 -7.18
C VAL A 27 -6.16 10.69 -5.70
N ILE A 28 -5.97 11.97 -5.37
CA ILE A 28 -6.10 12.46 -3.99
C ILE A 28 -7.53 12.25 -3.48
N ARG A 29 -8.52 12.52 -4.32
CA ARG A 29 -9.93 12.31 -3.94
C ARG A 29 -10.21 10.83 -3.65
N ALA A 30 -9.63 9.93 -4.43
CA ALA A 30 -9.76 8.49 -4.18
C ALA A 30 -9.13 8.09 -2.86
N ASN A 31 -8.22 8.89 -2.33
CA ASN A 31 -7.62 8.69 -1.02
C ASN A 31 -8.33 9.52 0.06
N ASN A 32 -9.62 9.76 -0.09
CA ASN A 32 -10.46 10.54 0.83
C ASN A 32 -9.92 11.96 1.07
N ASN A 33 -9.35 12.56 0.03
CA ASN A 33 -8.77 13.90 0.04
C ASN A 33 -7.53 14.06 0.95
N TYR A 34 -6.92 12.93 1.35
CA TYR A 34 -5.65 13.00 2.07
C TYR A 34 -4.50 13.08 1.10
N PRO A 35 -3.56 14.01 1.30
CA PRO A 35 -2.37 14.08 0.46
C PRO A 35 -1.43 12.89 0.76
N PHE A 36 -0.69 12.50 -0.25
CA PHE A 36 0.31 11.45 -0.09
C PHE A 36 1.57 12.05 0.51
N LYS A 37 2.24 11.28 1.38
CA LYS A 37 3.49 11.70 2.00
C LYS A 37 4.52 10.60 1.94
N THR A 38 5.78 11.01 2.03
CA THR A 38 6.89 10.07 2.09
C THR A 38 8.00 10.61 2.97
N GLY A 39 8.96 9.79 3.29
CA GLY A 39 10.10 10.14 4.13
C GLY A 39 11.01 8.94 4.33
N GLU A 40 12.01 9.09 5.19
CA GLU A 40 12.96 8.02 5.49
C GLU A 40 12.30 6.76 6.04
N GLU A 41 11.19 6.93 6.74
CA GLU A 41 10.47 5.83 7.37
C GLU A 41 9.54 5.10 6.40
N TYR A 42 9.51 5.49 5.12
CA TYR A 42 8.62 4.88 4.13
C TYR A 42 9.36 3.94 3.19
N VAL A 43 8.66 2.87 2.82
CA VAL A 43 9.02 1.99 1.71
C VAL A 43 7.80 1.92 0.80
N TRP A 44 8.01 2.13 -0.49
CA TRP A 44 6.94 2.13 -1.47
C TRP A 44 7.03 0.89 -2.34
N PHE A 45 5.93 0.17 -2.44
CA PHE A 45 5.79 -0.92 -3.40
C PHE A 45 4.93 -0.40 -4.55
N ILE A 46 5.45 -0.50 -5.76
CA ILE A 46 4.84 0.12 -6.94
C ILE A 46 4.56 -0.94 -7.98
N ALA A 47 3.31 -1.03 -8.41
CA ALA A 47 2.89 -1.97 -9.43
C ALA A 47 2.97 -1.30 -10.80
N ILE A 48 3.66 -1.94 -11.72
CA ILE A 48 3.85 -1.45 -13.08
C ILE A 48 3.35 -2.50 -14.06
N GLU A 49 2.55 -2.07 -15.01
CA GLU A 49 2.07 -2.91 -16.10
C GLU A 49 2.17 -2.12 -17.40
N ASP A 50 2.77 -2.73 -18.43
CA ASP A 50 2.95 -2.08 -19.73
C ASP A 50 3.60 -0.71 -19.61
N LYS A 51 4.63 -0.62 -18.76
CA LYS A 51 5.42 0.60 -18.52
C LYS A 51 4.66 1.71 -17.80
N GLU A 52 3.46 1.43 -17.33
CA GLU A 52 2.67 2.41 -16.58
C GLU A 52 2.52 1.99 -15.13
N VAL A 53 2.53 2.97 -14.23
CA VAL A 53 2.21 2.74 -12.83
C VAL A 53 0.70 2.51 -12.72
N VAL A 54 0.31 1.32 -12.26
CA VAL A 54 -1.09 0.97 -12.08
C VAL A 54 -1.53 0.92 -10.62
N GLY A 55 -0.58 1.07 -9.70
CA GLY A 55 -0.90 1.14 -8.29
C GLY A 55 0.35 1.32 -7.46
N PHE A 56 0.16 1.73 -6.22
CA PHE A 56 1.26 1.82 -5.26
C PHE A 56 0.75 1.59 -3.85
N LEU A 57 1.65 1.13 -3.00
CA LEU A 57 1.33 0.79 -1.63
C LEU A 57 2.48 1.24 -0.75
N PRO A 58 2.33 2.43 -0.12
CA PRO A 58 3.36 2.93 0.79
C PRO A 58 3.22 2.28 2.16
N VAL A 59 4.35 1.89 2.73
CA VAL A 59 4.40 1.33 4.08
C VAL A 59 5.24 2.25 4.93
N GLU A 60 4.66 2.76 6.00
CA GLU A 60 5.36 3.62 6.95
C GLU A 60 5.85 2.78 8.12
N GLN A 61 7.15 2.79 8.37
CA GLN A 61 7.72 2.11 9.50
C GLN A 61 7.63 3.01 10.72
N LYS A 62 6.72 2.68 11.64
CA LYS A 62 6.48 3.51 12.83
C LYS A 62 7.54 3.34 13.91
N ASN A 63 8.05 2.11 14.06
CA ASN A 63 9.12 1.78 15.00
C ASN A 63 9.74 0.46 14.57
N ARG A 64 10.55 -0.14 15.43
CA ARG A 64 11.28 -1.37 15.10
C ARG A 64 10.40 -2.58 14.79
N LYS A 65 9.14 -2.56 15.22
CA LYS A 65 8.26 -3.72 15.11
C LYS A 65 6.93 -3.40 14.46
N LYS A 66 6.69 -2.14 14.13
CA LYS A 66 5.37 -1.73 13.63
C LYS A 66 5.48 -1.01 12.31
N ALA A 67 4.73 -1.48 11.33
CA ALA A 67 4.62 -0.86 10.03
C ALA A 67 3.14 -0.70 9.68
N VAL A 68 2.81 0.36 8.94
CA VAL A 68 1.42 0.69 8.58
C VAL A 68 1.34 0.93 7.08
N ILE A 69 0.42 0.20 6.43
CA ILE A 69 0.03 0.48 5.05
C ILE A 69 -1.01 1.59 5.10
N ASN A 70 -0.73 2.70 4.44
CA ASN A 70 -1.65 3.82 4.41
C ASN A 70 -1.51 4.58 3.10
N ASN A 71 -2.62 5.18 2.64
CA ASN A 71 -2.62 6.00 1.43
C ASN A 71 -2.21 5.24 0.17
N TYR A 72 -2.56 3.97 0.08
CA TYR A 72 -2.32 3.20 -1.13
C TYR A 72 -3.33 3.59 -2.21
N TYR A 73 -2.97 3.33 -3.47
CA TYR A 73 -3.83 3.63 -4.59
C TYR A 73 -3.72 2.55 -5.66
N VAL A 74 -4.85 2.21 -6.27
CA VAL A 74 -4.91 1.28 -7.39
C VAL A 74 -5.72 1.94 -8.52
N LYS A 75 -5.11 2.02 -9.71
CA LYS A 75 -5.71 2.63 -10.89
C LYS A 75 -6.54 1.60 -11.65
N ALA A 76 -7.58 1.09 -11.01
CA ALA A 76 -8.44 0.07 -11.61
C ALA A 76 -9.65 -0.13 -10.72
N GLU A 77 -10.64 -0.83 -11.23
CA GLU A 77 -11.83 -1.18 -10.47
C GLU A 77 -12.10 -2.68 -10.57
N ASP A 78 -12.92 -3.17 -9.65
CA ASP A 78 -13.41 -4.57 -9.64
C ASP A 78 -12.28 -5.62 -9.60
N THR A 79 -12.31 -6.58 -10.51
CA THR A 79 -11.38 -7.70 -10.51
C THR A 79 -9.94 -7.30 -10.80
N GLU A 80 -9.74 -6.27 -11.62
CA GLU A 80 -8.40 -5.77 -11.91
C GLU A 80 -7.78 -5.15 -10.66
N ARG A 81 -8.59 -4.48 -9.86
CA ARG A 81 -8.15 -3.90 -8.60
C ARG A 81 -7.67 -5.00 -7.64
N GLU A 82 -8.43 -6.07 -7.53
CA GLU A 82 -8.03 -7.20 -6.70
C GLU A 82 -6.72 -7.82 -7.19
N GLU A 83 -6.56 -7.96 -8.50
CA GLU A 83 -5.34 -8.52 -9.08
C GLU A 83 -4.13 -7.67 -8.74
N ILE A 84 -4.22 -6.35 -8.89
CA ILE A 84 -3.11 -5.45 -8.59
C ILE A 84 -2.75 -5.52 -7.11
N LEU A 85 -3.74 -5.47 -6.22
CA LEU A 85 -3.51 -5.60 -4.79
C LEU A 85 -2.91 -6.97 -4.44
N SER A 86 -3.29 -8.02 -5.16
CA SER A 86 -2.74 -9.35 -4.94
C SER A 86 -1.27 -9.49 -5.36
N HIS A 87 -0.74 -8.51 -6.07
CA HIS A 87 0.70 -8.41 -6.33
C HIS A 87 1.39 -7.49 -5.32
N LEU A 88 0.74 -6.41 -4.92
CA LEU A 88 1.31 -5.45 -3.98
C LEU A 88 1.40 -6.00 -2.56
N LEU A 89 0.33 -6.63 -2.07
CA LEU A 89 0.27 -7.12 -0.71
C LEU A 89 1.31 -8.19 -0.38
N PRO A 90 1.53 -9.21 -1.23
CA PRO A 90 2.58 -10.18 -0.95
C PRO A 90 3.97 -9.55 -0.84
N ALA A 91 4.27 -8.53 -1.63
CA ALA A 91 5.56 -7.84 -1.55
C ALA A 91 5.73 -7.14 -0.20
N ALA A 92 4.70 -6.44 0.26
CA ALA A 92 4.72 -5.78 1.56
C ALA A 92 4.79 -6.80 2.70
N ILE A 93 4.04 -7.88 2.60
CA ILE A 93 4.00 -8.91 3.64
C ILE A 93 5.35 -9.64 3.72
N ALA A 94 6.01 -9.87 2.58
CA ALA A 94 7.32 -10.52 2.60
C ALA A 94 8.34 -9.72 3.41
N GLU A 95 8.25 -8.41 3.39
CA GLU A 95 9.19 -7.55 4.12
C GLU A 95 8.70 -7.23 5.54
N PHE A 96 7.42 -6.96 5.72
CA PHE A 96 6.86 -6.47 6.98
C PHE A 96 5.89 -7.44 7.64
N GLY A 97 5.76 -8.66 7.12
CA GLY A 97 4.87 -9.66 7.64
C GLY A 97 5.47 -10.72 8.56
N PRO A 98 6.83 -10.89 8.64
CA PRO A 98 7.41 -11.84 9.58
C PRO A 98 7.00 -11.54 11.03
N GLU A 99 7.11 -12.53 11.89
CA GLU A 99 6.66 -12.45 13.29
C GLU A 99 7.24 -11.27 14.09
N SER A 100 8.39 -10.78 13.68
CA SER A 100 9.03 -9.63 14.33
C SER A 100 8.29 -8.31 14.04
N TRP A 101 7.36 -8.29 13.09
CA TRP A 101 6.65 -7.09 12.69
C TRP A 101 5.18 -7.17 13.00
N LEU A 102 4.61 -6.04 13.40
CA LEU A 102 3.18 -5.84 13.45
C LEU A 102 2.80 -4.99 12.24
N LEU A 103 2.24 -5.64 11.22
CA LEU A 103 1.82 -4.96 10.00
C LEU A 103 0.33 -4.70 10.06
N ASN A 104 -0.05 -3.43 10.05
CA ASN A 104 -1.47 -3.09 9.96
C ASN A 104 -1.74 -2.16 8.78
N SER A 105 -3.00 -1.93 8.49
CA SER A 105 -3.39 -1.17 7.31
C SER A 105 -4.58 -0.28 7.59
N VAL A 106 -4.55 0.91 7.03
CA VAL A 106 -5.74 1.75 6.87
C VAL A 106 -6.28 1.44 5.48
N THR A 107 -7.35 0.69 5.44
CA THR A 107 -7.83 0.03 4.22
C THR A 107 -9.14 0.65 3.75
N LEU A 108 -9.30 0.78 2.44
CA LEU A 108 -10.59 1.18 1.87
C LEU A 108 -11.60 0.04 2.05
N VAL A 109 -12.84 0.39 2.37
CA VAL A 109 -13.90 -0.60 2.59
C VAL A 109 -14.05 -1.54 1.42
N GLN A 110 -13.94 -1.03 0.21
CA GLN A 110 -14.07 -1.83 -1.00
C GLN A 110 -13.01 -2.93 -1.15
N ASP A 111 -11.90 -2.80 -0.45
CA ASP A 111 -10.79 -3.75 -0.52
C ASP A 111 -10.77 -4.73 0.64
N LYS A 112 -11.79 -4.69 1.50
CA LYS A 112 -11.84 -5.52 2.70
C LYS A 112 -11.60 -6.99 2.41
N GLU A 113 -12.32 -7.55 1.45
CA GLU A 113 -12.21 -8.98 1.13
C GLU A 113 -10.83 -9.34 0.61
N THR A 114 -10.21 -8.47 -0.19
CA THR A 114 -8.88 -8.71 -0.70
C THR A 114 -7.86 -8.76 0.44
N PHE A 115 -7.94 -7.82 1.37
CA PHE A 115 -7.04 -7.82 2.53
C PHE A 115 -7.25 -9.04 3.41
N GLU A 116 -8.50 -9.48 3.57
CA GLU A 116 -8.80 -10.68 4.36
C GLU A 116 -8.20 -11.94 3.75
N LYS A 117 -8.09 -12.01 2.43
CA LYS A 117 -7.42 -13.13 1.77
C LYS A 117 -5.95 -13.24 2.12
N PHE A 118 -5.33 -12.14 2.54
CA PHE A 118 -3.94 -12.11 2.97
C PHE A 118 -3.81 -12.09 4.50
N GLU A 119 -4.86 -12.57 5.18
CA GLU A 119 -4.88 -12.76 6.62
C GLU A 119 -4.88 -11.48 7.45
N PHE A 120 -5.37 -10.38 6.87
CA PHE A 120 -5.65 -9.19 7.65
C PHE A 120 -7.00 -9.38 8.34
N VAL A 121 -7.03 -9.08 9.63
CA VAL A 121 -8.27 -9.20 10.42
C VAL A 121 -8.58 -7.85 11.07
N SER A 122 -9.88 -7.62 11.31
CA SER A 122 -10.32 -6.37 11.92
C SER A 122 -9.90 -6.28 13.38
N MET A 123 -9.12 -5.25 13.70
CA MET A 123 -9.00 -4.71 15.06
C MET A 123 -8.69 -5.68 16.20
N ASP A 124 -7.83 -6.67 16.01
CA ASP A 124 -7.38 -7.47 17.14
C ASP A 124 -5.88 -7.31 17.31
N LYS A 125 -5.50 -6.77 18.47
CA LYS A 125 -4.10 -6.49 18.80
C LYS A 125 -3.22 -7.73 18.92
N LYS A 126 -3.80 -8.90 18.93
CA LYS A 126 -3.05 -10.15 19.03
C LYS A 126 -2.49 -10.61 17.68
N TRP A 127 -2.95 -10.01 16.59
CA TRP A 127 -2.59 -10.44 15.26
C TRP A 127 -1.47 -9.60 14.69
N THR A 128 -0.63 -10.24 13.90
CA THR A 128 0.48 -9.55 13.24
C THR A 128 0.04 -8.74 12.04
N ARG A 129 -1.11 -9.09 11.49
CA ARG A 129 -1.71 -8.36 10.37
C ARG A 129 -3.15 -8.05 10.72
N TYR A 130 -3.51 -6.80 10.66
CA TYR A 130 -4.90 -6.40 10.88
C TYR A 130 -5.19 -5.08 10.20
N VAL A 131 -6.47 -4.86 9.93
CA VAL A 131 -6.93 -3.59 9.40
C VAL A 131 -7.11 -2.63 10.56
N LYS A 132 -6.38 -1.52 10.52
CA LYS A 132 -6.46 -0.50 11.56
C LYS A 132 -7.75 0.28 11.47
N MET A 133 -8.20 0.55 10.26
CA MET A 133 -9.40 1.34 10.02
C MET A 133 -9.86 1.14 8.57
N TYR A 134 -11.17 1.08 8.39
CA TYR A 134 -11.76 1.13 7.06
C TYR A 134 -12.20 2.56 6.77
N ARG A 135 -11.96 2.99 5.53
CA ARG A 135 -12.35 4.32 5.07
C ARG A 135 -13.44 4.22 4.03
#